data_a05fd4db70583da782c37ca2b497d091
#
_entry.id   a05fd4db70583da782c37ca2b497d091
#
_cell.length_a   1.000
_cell.length_b   1.000
_cell.length_c   1.000
_cell.angle_alpha   90.00
_cell.angle_beta   90.00
_cell.angle_gamma   90.00
#
_symmetry.space_group_name_H-M   'P 1'
#
loop_
_entity.id
_entity.type
_entity.pdbx_description
1 polymer ?
#
loop_
_entity_poly.entity_id
_entity_poly.type
_entity_poly.pdbx_seq_one_letter_code
_entity_poly.pdbx_strand_id
1 'polypeptide(L)'
;MGIKRYVANKDATITNAFKLDLSTRATGSNMGEADVTEIFSIYAQATTSSIEKSRALYEFPITDITTDRTSGDIPASGSVDFYLKLYNAKHGLSLPRQATYVIQPISQDWDEGEGLDMESYLDSGSCSWKMRNLENSWTTAGGSFLDRNTNTGIVFDKTL
;
A
#
# COMPACT_ATOMS: atom_id res chain seq x y z
N MET A 1 11.24 -28.20 -7.81
CA MET A 1 11.00 -26.74 -7.86
C MET A 1 10.82 -26.29 -6.41
N GLY A 2 11.67 -25.39 -5.91
CA GLY A 2 11.59 -24.87 -4.55
C GLY A 2 10.74 -23.61 -4.52
N ILE A 3 10.04 -23.38 -3.40
CA ILE A 3 9.30 -22.13 -3.13
C ILE A 3 9.97 -21.50 -1.92
N LYS A 4 10.44 -20.27 -2.05
CA LYS A 4 10.89 -19.44 -0.93
C LYS A 4 9.86 -18.34 -0.67
N ARG A 5 9.65 -17.99 0.60
CA ARG A 5 8.68 -16.98 1.01
C ARG A 5 9.38 -15.87 1.77
N TYR A 6 9.02 -14.65 1.46
CA TYR A 6 9.42 -13.45 2.18
C TYR A 6 8.15 -12.78 2.70
N VAL A 7 8.18 -12.37 3.94
CA VAL A 7 7.07 -11.63 4.57
C VAL A 7 7.41 -10.15 4.48
N ALA A 8 6.40 -9.32 4.28
CA ALA A 8 6.59 -7.89 4.35
C ALA A 8 7.08 -7.51 5.76
N ASN A 9 8.03 -6.60 5.83
CA ASN A 9 8.59 -6.07 7.07
C ASN A 9 8.02 -4.72 7.46
N LYS A 10 7.30 -4.06 6.54
CA LYS A 10 6.46 -2.89 6.82
C LYS A 10 5.22 -2.96 5.96
N ASP A 11 4.10 -2.49 6.51
CA ASP A 11 2.89 -2.24 5.76
C ASP A 11 2.11 -1.05 6.34
N ALA A 12 1.39 -0.36 5.52
CA ALA A 12 0.56 0.74 5.93
C ALA A 12 -0.53 1.05 4.91
N THR A 13 -1.64 1.58 5.39
CA THR A 13 -2.64 2.21 4.54
C THR A 13 -2.45 3.73 4.54
N ILE A 14 -2.41 4.34 3.38
CA ILE A 14 -2.46 5.80 3.22
C ILE A 14 -3.72 6.20 2.47
N THR A 15 -4.38 7.28 2.89
CA THR A 15 -5.67 7.66 2.31
C THR A 15 -5.88 9.15 2.20
N ASN A 16 -6.68 9.58 1.24
CA ASN A 16 -7.24 10.92 1.14
C ASN A 16 -8.75 10.97 1.42
N ALA A 17 -9.30 9.93 2.04
CA ALA A 17 -10.70 9.86 2.40
C ALA A 17 -11.11 11.00 3.35
N PHE A 18 -12.39 11.28 3.39
CA PHE A 18 -12.96 12.16 4.40
C PHE A 18 -13.10 11.39 5.71
N LYS A 19 -12.89 12.10 6.82
CA LYS A 19 -13.23 11.62 8.15
C LYS A 19 -14.73 11.53 8.35
N LEU A 20 -15.18 11.02 9.47
CA LEU A 20 -16.60 10.87 9.79
C LEU A 20 -17.39 12.17 9.72
N ASP A 21 -16.72 13.31 9.89
CA ASP A 21 -17.31 14.65 9.76
C ASP A 21 -17.63 15.05 8.30
N LEU A 22 -17.21 14.27 7.32
CA LEU A 22 -17.34 14.50 5.87
C LEU A 22 -16.85 15.87 5.39
N SER A 23 -16.04 16.53 6.19
CA SER A 23 -15.47 17.86 5.88
C SER A 23 -13.94 17.86 5.92
N THR A 24 -13.36 17.09 6.84
CA THR A 24 -11.91 16.99 7.02
C THR A 24 -11.36 15.75 6.34
N ARG A 25 -10.30 15.90 5.54
CA ARG A 25 -9.63 14.76 4.91
C ARG A 25 -8.56 14.16 5.83
N ALA A 26 -8.49 12.84 5.86
CA ALA A 26 -7.51 12.07 6.62
C ALA A 26 -6.12 12.01 5.93
N THR A 27 -5.76 13.04 5.18
CA THR A 27 -4.51 13.05 4.39
C THR A 27 -3.23 13.08 5.21
N GLY A 28 -3.31 13.41 6.50
CA GLY A 28 -2.21 13.35 7.47
C GLY A 28 -2.29 12.15 8.41
N SER A 29 -3.29 11.28 8.27
CA SER A 29 -3.46 10.15 9.17
C SER A 29 -2.48 9.02 8.85
N ASN A 30 -1.96 8.39 9.92
CA ASN A 30 -1.13 7.20 9.85
C ASN A 30 -1.93 5.96 10.26
N MET A 31 -1.72 4.86 9.56
CA MET A 31 -2.34 3.56 9.79
C MET A 31 -1.29 2.44 9.62
N GLY A 32 -0.07 2.64 10.17
CA GLY A 32 1.03 1.69 10.07
C GLY A 32 0.84 0.47 10.97
N GLU A 33 0.22 0.61 12.14
CA GLU A 33 -0.07 -0.51 13.04
C GLU A 33 -1.54 -0.97 13.00
N ALA A 34 -2.27 -0.61 11.96
CA ALA A 34 -3.61 -1.14 11.78
C ALA A 34 -3.56 -2.65 11.46
N ASP A 35 -4.45 -3.44 12.08
CA ASP A 35 -4.50 -4.91 11.92
C ASP A 35 -4.69 -5.37 10.46
N VAL A 36 -5.19 -4.49 9.60
CA VAL A 36 -5.46 -4.77 8.19
C VAL A 36 -5.14 -3.55 7.33
N THR A 37 -4.61 -3.80 6.15
CA THR A 37 -4.48 -2.76 5.13
C THR A 37 -5.75 -2.67 4.29
N GLU A 38 -6.17 -1.46 3.97
CA GLU A 38 -7.39 -1.20 3.24
C GLU A 38 -7.14 -0.60 1.86
N ILE A 39 -7.75 -1.17 0.84
CA ILE A 39 -7.71 -0.66 -0.54
C ILE A 39 -9.13 -0.37 -0.98
N PHE A 40 -9.43 0.90 -1.18
CA PHE A 40 -10.74 1.34 -1.65
C PHE A 40 -10.65 2.52 -2.62
N SER A 41 -11.73 2.71 -3.36
CA SER A 41 -12.01 3.92 -4.13
C SER A 41 -13.48 4.26 -3.96
N ILE A 42 -13.76 5.42 -3.37
CA ILE A 42 -15.11 5.89 -3.10
C ILE A 42 -15.34 7.16 -3.91
N TYR A 43 -16.51 7.28 -4.49
CA TYR A 43 -16.90 8.46 -5.28
C TYR A 43 -18.15 9.10 -4.68
N ALA A 44 -18.15 10.42 -4.66
CA ALA A 44 -19.30 11.24 -4.27
C ALA A 44 -19.82 11.02 -2.82
N GLN A 45 -18.97 10.67 -1.88
CA GLN A 45 -19.38 10.50 -0.47
C GLN A 45 -19.71 11.84 0.20
N ALA A 46 -18.83 12.82 0.08
CA ALA A 46 -19.03 14.14 0.70
C ALA A 46 -19.69 15.15 -0.26
N THR A 47 -19.33 15.10 -1.53
CA THR A 47 -19.91 15.94 -2.59
C THR A 47 -20.04 15.15 -3.89
N THR A 48 -20.84 15.62 -4.84
CA THR A 48 -21.07 14.94 -6.11
C THR A 48 -19.83 14.68 -6.96
N SER A 49 -18.69 15.30 -6.65
CA SER A 49 -17.42 15.14 -7.35
C SER A 49 -16.27 14.69 -6.47
N SER A 50 -16.52 14.37 -5.19
CA SER A 50 -15.46 13.91 -4.30
C SER A 50 -14.96 12.53 -4.74
N ILE A 51 -13.64 12.39 -4.78
CA ILE A 51 -12.95 11.12 -5.02
C ILE A 51 -12.07 10.83 -3.81
N GLU A 52 -12.28 9.66 -3.22
CA GLU A 52 -11.56 9.18 -2.05
C GLU A 52 -10.88 7.88 -2.40
N LYS A 53 -9.63 7.77 -2.05
CA LYS A 53 -8.80 6.60 -2.37
C LYS A 53 -7.94 6.22 -1.18
N SER A 54 -7.69 4.93 -1.06
CA SER A 54 -6.61 4.42 -0.25
C SER A 54 -5.58 3.69 -1.12
N ARG A 55 -4.40 3.52 -0.55
CA ARG A 55 -3.31 2.72 -1.09
C ARG A 55 -2.69 1.93 0.04
N ALA A 56 -2.44 0.66 -0.18
CA ALA A 56 -1.66 -0.14 0.74
C ALA A 56 -0.19 -0.11 0.29
N LEU A 57 0.69 0.20 1.21
CA LEU A 57 2.14 0.19 1.03
C LEU A 57 2.69 -1.09 1.64
N TYR A 58 3.65 -1.72 1.00
CA TYR A 58 4.34 -2.90 1.52
C TYR A 58 5.83 -2.78 1.23
N GLU A 59 6.65 -3.10 2.22
CA GLU A 59 8.09 -3.26 2.05
C GLU A 59 8.49 -4.72 2.30
N PHE A 60 9.29 -5.26 1.41
CA PHE A 60 9.83 -6.61 1.52
C PHE A 60 11.34 -6.57 1.73
N PRO A 61 11.94 -7.58 2.40
CA PRO A 61 13.36 -7.62 2.71
C PRO A 61 14.22 -7.90 1.46
N ILE A 62 14.46 -6.88 0.65
CA ILE A 62 15.23 -7.00 -0.61
C ILE A 62 16.66 -7.48 -0.36
N THR A 63 17.24 -7.13 0.79
CA THR A 63 18.57 -7.61 1.18
C THR A 63 18.61 -9.12 1.32
N ASP A 64 17.57 -9.73 1.91
CA ASP A 64 17.48 -11.17 2.08
C ASP A 64 17.35 -11.87 0.72
N ILE A 65 16.54 -11.31 -0.19
CA ILE A 65 16.42 -11.81 -1.57
C ILE A 65 17.77 -11.77 -2.28
N THR A 66 18.54 -10.71 -2.09
CA THR A 66 19.88 -10.57 -2.67
C THR A 66 20.86 -11.58 -2.08
N THR A 67 20.82 -11.77 -0.77
CA THR A 67 21.64 -12.78 -0.05
C THR A 67 21.32 -14.17 -0.56
N ASP A 68 20.06 -14.54 -0.66
CA ASP A 68 19.62 -15.84 -1.14
C ASP A 68 20.00 -16.12 -2.60
N ARG A 69 20.07 -15.09 -3.44
CA ARG A 69 20.61 -15.21 -4.79
C ARG A 69 22.12 -15.49 -4.77
N THR A 70 22.84 -14.80 -3.90
CA THR A 70 24.29 -14.96 -3.79
C THR A 70 24.67 -16.32 -3.23
N SER A 71 23.91 -16.84 -2.28
CA SER A 71 24.11 -18.19 -1.70
C SER A 71 23.65 -19.33 -2.65
N GLY A 72 22.86 -19.01 -3.66
CA GLY A 72 22.28 -20.00 -4.58
C GLY A 72 20.99 -20.66 -4.07
N ASP A 73 20.41 -20.16 -2.98
CA ASP A 73 19.14 -20.66 -2.44
C ASP A 73 17.97 -20.34 -3.40
N ILE A 74 18.08 -19.25 -4.14
CA ILE A 74 17.20 -18.95 -5.26
C ILE A 74 18.03 -18.75 -6.55
N PRO A 75 17.50 -19.11 -7.73
CA PRO A 75 18.20 -18.95 -9.00
C PRO A 75 18.53 -17.49 -9.31
N ALA A 76 19.45 -17.30 -10.25
CA ALA A 76 19.79 -16.00 -10.78
C ALA A 76 18.56 -15.27 -11.40
N SER A 77 18.67 -13.96 -11.54
CA SER A 77 17.65 -13.14 -12.16
C SER A 77 17.23 -13.68 -13.55
N GLY A 78 15.94 -13.67 -13.83
CA GLY A 78 15.36 -14.17 -15.06
C GLY A 78 14.88 -15.62 -15.01
N SER A 79 15.21 -16.37 -13.94
CA SER A 79 14.77 -17.77 -13.75
C SER A 79 13.83 -17.93 -12.55
N VAL A 80 13.29 -16.83 -12.02
CA VAL A 80 12.44 -16.82 -10.83
C VAL A 80 11.20 -15.99 -11.11
N ASP A 81 10.05 -16.56 -10.81
CA ASP A 81 8.77 -15.86 -10.80
C ASP A 81 8.47 -15.36 -9.38
N PHE A 82 8.07 -14.11 -9.27
CA PHE A 82 7.64 -13.49 -8.01
C PHE A 82 6.13 -13.37 -7.96
N TYR A 83 5.55 -13.81 -6.85
CA TYR A 83 4.12 -13.75 -6.61
C TYR A 83 3.86 -12.95 -5.32
N LEU A 84 3.07 -11.88 -5.42
CA LEU A 84 2.51 -11.22 -4.25
C LEU A 84 1.30 -12.01 -3.78
N LYS A 85 1.32 -12.45 -2.52
CA LYS A 85 0.21 -13.16 -1.91
C LYS A 85 -0.40 -12.29 -0.80
N LEU A 86 -1.60 -11.83 -1.02
CA LEU A 86 -2.40 -11.10 -0.04
C LEU A 86 -3.54 -12.01 0.45
N TYR A 87 -3.96 -11.80 1.68
CA TYR A 87 -5.10 -12.49 2.28
C TYR A 87 -6.23 -11.50 2.51
N ASN A 88 -7.42 -11.87 2.11
CA ASN A 88 -8.59 -11.05 2.40
C ASN A 88 -8.96 -11.21 3.88
N ALA A 89 -9.00 -10.10 4.61
CA ALA A 89 -9.44 -10.09 5.99
C ALA A 89 -10.94 -10.42 6.08
N LYS A 90 -11.34 -11.08 7.14
CA LYS A 90 -12.76 -11.38 7.38
C LYS A 90 -13.51 -10.10 7.71
N HIS A 91 -14.55 -9.80 6.96
CA HIS A 91 -15.41 -8.63 7.19
C HIS A 91 -16.88 -8.94 6.85
N GLY A 92 -17.78 -8.10 7.33
CA GLY A 92 -19.23 -8.23 7.08
C GLY A 92 -19.75 -7.50 5.84
N LEU A 93 -18.86 -6.90 5.04
CA LEU A 93 -19.24 -6.11 3.88
C LEU A 93 -19.23 -6.96 2.60
N SER A 94 -20.07 -6.57 1.64
CA SER A 94 -20.03 -7.16 0.30
C SER A 94 -18.82 -6.63 -0.48
N LEU A 95 -18.04 -7.53 -1.04
CA LEU A 95 -16.96 -7.18 -1.96
C LEU A 95 -17.48 -7.07 -3.39
N PRO A 96 -16.89 -6.20 -4.22
CA PRO A 96 -17.17 -6.24 -5.65
C PRO A 96 -16.77 -7.61 -6.22
N ARG A 97 -17.58 -8.14 -7.12
CA ARG A 97 -17.30 -9.43 -7.79
C ARG A 97 -16.03 -9.36 -8.64
N GLN A 98 -15.72 -8.19 -9.12
CA GLN A 98 -14.54 -7.92 -9.94
C GLN A 98 -13.87 -6.64 -9.43
N ALA A 99 -12.56 -6.68 -9.21
CA ALA A 99 -11.76 -5.53 -8.82
C ALA A 99 -10.41 -5.58 -9.54
N THR A 100 -9.99 -4.45 -10.07
CA THR A 100 -8.67 -4.29 -10.68
C THR A 100 -7.75 -3.57 -9.71
N TYR A 101 -6.64 -4.20 -9.36
CA TYR A 101 -5.59 -3.62 -8.52
C TYR A 101 -4.36 -3.32 -9.36
N VAL A 102 -3.73 -2.18 -9.11
CA VAL A 102 -2.47 -1.80 -9.76
C VAL A 102 -1.36 -1.85 -8.72
N ILE A 103 -0.30 -2.58 -9.02
CA ILE A 103 0.90 -2.65 -8.16
C ILE A 103 2.00 -1.86 -8.84
N GLN A 104 2.61 -0.94 -8.09
CA GLN A 104 3.70 -0.09 -8.58
C GLN A 104 4.82 -0.02 -7.56
N PRO A 105 6.09 -0.01 -7.99
CA PRO A 105 7.20 0.19 -7.07
C PRO A 105 7.20 1.63 -6.55
N ILE A 106 7.43 1.78 -5.25
CA ILE A 106 7.63 3.07 -4.61
C ILE A 106 9.06 3.55 -4.86
N SER A 107 9.22 4.85 -5.13
CA SER A 107 10.51 5.47 -5.45
C SER A 107 11.22 6.11 -4.27
N GLN A 108 10.59 6.15 -3.11
CA GLN A 108 11.10 6.81 -1.91
C GLN A 108 10.89 5.92 -0.69
N ASP A 109 11.87 5.91 0.22
CA ASP A 109 11.74 5.25 1.51
C ASP A 109 10.64 5.90 2.34
N TRP A 110 10.05 5.14 3.26
CA TRP A 110 8.97 5.57 4.11
C TRP A 110 9.00 4.88 5.48
N ASP A 111 8.42 5.53 6.47
CA ASP A 111 8.31 5.02 7.82
C ASP A 111 6.87 4.54 8.08
N GLU A 112 6.73 3.34 8.62
CA GLU A 112 5.44 2.69 8.87
C GLU A 112 4.59 3.48 9.86
N GLY A 113 5.16 3.78 11.02
CA GLY A 113 4.48 4.51 12.10
C GLY A 113 3.64 3.61 12.99
N GLU A 114 3.02 4.23 13.99
CA GLU A 114 2.30 3.56 15.08
C GLU A 114 0.80 3.89 15.09
N GLY A 115 0.29 4.45 14.01
CA GLY A 115 -1.13 4.83 13.92
C GLY A 115 -2.02 3.65 13.59
N LEU A 116 -3.21 3.63 14.17
CA LEU A 116 -4.17 2.54 14.05
C LEU A 116 -5.37 2.86 13.15
N ASP A 117 -5.71 4.14 13.00
CA ASP A 117 -6.88 4.55 12.24
C ASP A 117 -6.75 5.95 11.61
N MET A 118 -7.65 6.26 10.70
CA MET A 118 -7.66 7.55 10.01
C MET A 118 -8.30 8.69 10.80
N GLU A 119 -8.99 8.43 11.90
CA GLU A 119 -9.70 9.44 12.68
C GLU A 119 -8.81 10.09 13.75
N SER A 120 -8.06 9.27 14.49
CA SER A 120 -7.39 9.65 15.72
C SER A 120 -5.88 9.89 15.58
N TYR A 121 -5.24 9.26 14.60
CA TYR A 121 -3.77 9.26 14.45
C TYR A 121 -3.30 10.23 13.36
N LEU A 122 -3.56 11.52 13.60
CA LEU A 122 -3.12 12.59 12.71
C LEU A 122 -1.69 13.00 13.00
N ASP A 123 -0.94 13.25 11.92
CA ASP A 123 0.40 13.84 11.95
C ASP A 123 1.36 13.14 12.94
N SER A 124 1.21 11.83 13.10
CA SER A 124 2.01 11.01 14.01
C SER A 124 3.46 10.81 13.55
N GLY A 125 3.90 11.56 12.55
CA GLY A 125 5.29 11.57 12.14
C GLY A 125 5.72 10.40 11.25
N SER A 126 4.77 9.73 10.65
CA SER A 126 5.00 8.55 9.83
C SER A 126 4.30 8.69 8.49
N CYS A 127 4.31 7.64 7.67
CA CYS A 127 3.69 7.73 6.35
C CYS A 127 2.18 8.04 6.45
N SER A 128 1.76 8.90 5.55
CA SER A 128 0.39 9.31 5.35
C SER A 128 0.18 9.61 3.87
N TRP A 129 -0.98 10.08 3.47
CA TRP A 129 -1.18 10.52 2.08
C TRP A 129 -0.23 11.66 1.67
N LYS A 130 0.13 12.54 2.61
CA LYS A 130 1.02 13.68 2.37
C LYS A 130 2.48 13.39 2.65
N MET A 131 2.76 12.69 3.75
CA MET A 131 4.11 12.50 4.28
C MET A 131 4.61 11.08 4.01
N ARG A 132 5.90 10.92 3.77
CA ARG A 132 6.56 9.62 3.72
C ARG A 132 7.19 9.23 5.06
N ASN A 133 7.56 10.22 5.87
CA ASN A 133 8.06 10.10 7.23
C ASN A 133 7.81 11.41 8.00
N LEU A 134 8.29 11.51 9.23
CA LEU A 134 8.11 12.67 10.11
C LEU A 134 8.50 14.02 9.47
N GLU A 135 9.58 14.03 8.71
CA GLU A 135 10.21 15.26 8.23
C GLU A 135 9.91 15.57 6.76
N ASN A 136 9.58 14.56 5.99
CA ASN A 136 9.57 14.67 4.54
C ASN A 136 8.22 14.30 3.92
N SER A 137 7.76 15.14 3.03
CA SER A 137 6.61 14.84 2.17
C SER A 137 6.99 13.87 1.05
N TRP A 138 6.00 13.16 0.54
CA TRP A 138 6.13 12.51 -0.77
C TRP A 138 6.38 13.57 -1.86
N THR A 139 7.17 13.26 -2.86
CA THR A 139 7.30 14.10 -4.05
C THR A 139 5.96 14.28 -4.75
N THR A 140 5.14 13.24 -4.72
CA THR A 140 3.74 13.27 -5.17
C THR A 140 2.84 12.74 -4.06
N ALA A 141 1.85 13.50 -3.64
CA ALA A 141 0.91 13.08 -2.59
C ALA A 141 0.22 11.75 -2.96
N GLY A 142 0.09 10.89 -1.96
CA GLY A 142 -0.42 9.54 -2.14
C GLY A 142 0.65 8.49 -2.44
N GLY A 143 1.91 8.81 -2.15
CA GLY A 143 3.06 7.94 -2.39
C GLY A 143 3.69 8.20 -3.76
N SER A 144 4.98 8.47 -3.77
CA SER A 144 5.74 8.62 -5.02
C SER A 144 6.14 7.26 -5.54
N PHE A 145 5.64 6.88 -6.68
CA PHE A 145 5.98 5.62 -7.35
C PHE A 145 6.74 5.86 -8.64
N LEU A 146 7.49 4.87 -9.06
CA LEU A 146 8.18 4.90 -10.33
C LEU A 146 7.15 4.69 -11.44
N ASP A 147 6.80 5.78 -12.12
CA ASP A 147 6.02 5.72 -13.35
C ASP A 147 6.92 5.16 -14.47
N ARG A 148 6.94 3.85 -14.59
CA ARG A 148 7.54 3.18 -15.74
C ARG A 148 6.45 2.96 -16.77
N ASN A 149 6.17 4.00 -17.56
CA ASN A 149 5.25 3.90 -18.70
C ASN A 149 3.94 3.17 -18.38
N THR A 150 2.88 3.83 -18.51
CA THR A 150 1.49 3.52 -18.21
C THR A 150 0.96 2.09 -18.45
N ASN A 151 1.81 1.15 -18.85
CA ASN A 151 1.48 -0.23 -19.17
C ASN A 151 2.20 -1.31 -18.34
N THR A 152 2.96 -0.96 -17.30
CA THR A 152 3.74 -1.93 -16.52
C THR A 152 3.33 -2.07 -15.06
N GLY A 153 2.20 -1.52 -14.66
CA GLY A 153 1.52 -1.97 -13.45
C GLY A 153 1.06 -3.40 -13.68
N ILE A 154 1.44 -4.34 -12.81
CA ILE A 154 0.85 -5.66 -12.85
C ILE A 154 -0.62 -5.47 -12.47
N VAL A 155 -1.50 -5.63 -13.43
CA VAL A 155 -2.94 -5.61 -13.19
C VAL A 155 -3.33 -7.02 -12.76
N PHE A 156 -3.76 -7.16 -11.52
CA PHE A 156 -4.40 -8.38 -11.07
C PHE A 156 -5.91 -8.22 -11.23
N ASP A 157 -6.48 -9.00 -12.11
CA ASP A 157 -7.92 -9.22 -12.14
C ASP A 157 -8.23 -10.39 -11.21
N LYS A 158 -8.90 -10.11 -10.11
CA LYS A 158 -9.39 -11.15 -9.21
C LYS A 158 -10.88 -11.33 -9.43
N THR A 159 -11.24 -12.43 -10.02
CA THR A 159 -12.60 -12.97 -9.90
C THR A 159 -12.74 -13.63 -8.51
N LEU A 160 -13.56 -13.08 -7.65
CA LEU A 160 -13.90 -13.64 -6.33
C LEU A 160 -15.02 -14.67 -6.47
#